data_bcba73c81ba418739482975a5dbd5179
#
_entry.id   bcba73c81ba418739482975a5dbd5179
#
_cell.length_a   1.000
_cell.length_b   1.000
_cell.length_c   1.000
_cell.angle_alpha   90.00
_cell.angle_beta   90.00
_cell.angle_gamma   90.00
#
_symmetry.space_group_name_H-M   'P 1'
#
loop_
_entity.id
_entity.type
_entity.pdbx_description
1 polymer ?
#
loop_
_entity_poly.entity_id
_entity_poly.type
_entity_poly.pdbx_seq_one_letter_code
_entity_poly.pdbx_strand_id
1 'polypeptide(L)'
;MKLLDRPLMLTGYQQFKANRQSDWKFIKFFAKAAYGIGYELRPTVAISPGLVLERHAANQPKHPGLRFEDREYSYAELNEAVNKAAHAFAKLGVQKGDVIALMMDNRPEFLFTVLGANKIGAVVSLINTYVTGEQLEHVLCICGAKWVLAGGEHVSTVHSLGDALPVSEEQLIVWTELPEHAVPSRAIHFNPAFDEASSQNPPCTAGNAGEAPSVYIYTSGTTGFPKAAVYTNRRGLQSAWVFSRAAIGITPDDVVYTSGLPLYHSSGLMLATYTALAGGATVALRRKFSVQEHWADVAKFDVTIFSYVGELLRYLNNAPAHSDERRHRVRGIFGAGLRPEFWDEFVDRFNIPHVFEIYGATESPIGLINLDSQPGMVGRMMPGQTLVRTLPESVEPERDAKGSVIPCKVGETGLLIGRITKVNTFDGYLDKSKNKSKIIENAFGEGKHAYNSGDLLKLNPRGYLSFEDRLGDTFRWKGENVATNEVGDLIAKHPGVVEATVYGVRVPHNDGRAGMAALVVDDAFDLEAFGAHVRESLPRYSRPLFLRFEDRLETTATYKHVKTWLKEQGFDPAQCGGAVLFLKDDRYTELEPELLGKIQTGDIRL
;
A
#
# COMPACT_ATOMS: atom_id res chain seq x y z
N MET A 1 -2.50 -34.85 1.26
CA MET A 1 -2.97 -34.35 2.56
C MET A 1 -1.94 -34.56 3.69
N LYS A 2 -0.64 -34.29 3.42
CA LYS A 2 0.48 -34.36 4.39
C LYS A 2 1.23 -33.01 4.51
N LEU A 3 0.54 -31.88 4.34
CA LEU A 3 1.18 -30.56 4.18
C LEU A 3 0.95 -29.58 5.34
N LEU A 4 0.34 -30.03 6.44
CA LEU A 4 0.06 -29.14 7.57
C LEU A 4 0.70 -29.73 8.83
N ASP A 5 1.81 -29.15 9.27
CA ASP A 5 2.45 -29.47 10.54
C ASP A 5 1.45 -29.24 11.69
N ARG A 6 1.20 -30.27 12.50
CA ARG A 6 0.23 -30.30 13.58
C ARG A 6 0.26 -29.11 14.59
N PRO A 7 1.40 -28.51 14.96
CA PRO A 7 1.41 -27.39 15.91
C PRO A 7 0.77 -26.09 15.40
N LEU A 8 0.91 -25.79 14.11
CA LEU A 8 0.33 -24.58 13.50
C LEU A 8 -1.18 -24.69 13.27
N MET A 9 -1.68 -25.91 13.04
CA MET A 9 -3.11 -26.18 12.99
C MET A 9 -3.76 -26.09 14.38
N LEU A 10 -3.08 -26.51 15.45
CA LEU A 10 -3.65 -26.51 16.79
C LEU A 10 -3.83 -25.11 17.39
N THR A 11 -2.91 -24.18 17.13
CA THR A 11 -3.10 -22.76 17.53
C THR A 11 -4.24 -22.10 16.75
N GLY A 12 -4.33 -22.31 15.44
CA GLY A 12 -5.48 -21.87 14.63
C GLY A 12 -6.80 -22.53 15.06
N TYR A 13 -6.79 -23.81 15.39
CA TYR A 13 -7.98 -24.60 15.75
C TYR A 13 -8.54 -24.27 17.14
N GLN A 14 -7.72 -23.95 18.12
CA GLN A 14 -8.18 -23.54 19.45
C GLN A 14 -8.83 -22.15 19.44
N GLN A 15 -8.37 -21.27 18.56
CA GLN A 15 -8.95 -19.94 18.33
C GLN A 15 -10.29 -20.02 17.57
N PHE A 16 -10.52 -21.12 16.85
CA PHE A 16 -11.67 -21.36 16.00
C PHE A 16 -13.00 -21.57 16.78
N LYS A 17 -12.93 -21.88 18.05
CA LYS A 17 -14.13 -22.25 18.85
C LYS A 17 -15.04 -21.10 19.26
N ALA A 18 -14.64 -19.84 19.05
CA ALA A 18 -15.29 -18.70 19.74
C ALA A 18 -16.43 -18.02 18.99
N ASN A 19 -16.61 -18.19 17.65
CA ASN A 19 -17.64 -17.43 16.92
C ASN A 19 -18.14 -18.14 15.65
N ARG A 20 -19.21 -18.93 15.74
CA ARG A 20 -19.69 -19.82 14.67
C ARG A 20 -20.05 -19.16 13.32
N GLN A 21 -20.59 -17.94 13.30
CA GLN A 21 -20.95 -17.29 12.02
C GLN A 21 -19.75 -16.71 11.28
N SER A 22 -18.87 -16.02 11.99
CA SER A 22 -17.62 -15.50 11.46
C SER A 22 -16.69 -16.60 11.00
N ASP A 23 -16.64 -17.71 11.76
CA ASP A 23 -15.86 -18.90 11.40
C ASP A 23 -16.34 -19.51 10.09
N TRP A 24 -17.66 -19.55 9.84
CA TRP A 24 -18.22 -20.10 8.61
C TRP A 24 -17.92 -19.23 7.38
N LYS A 25 -17.97 -17.89 7.51
CA LYS A 25 -17.52 -16.99 6.45
C LYS A 25 -16.05 -17.18 6.12
N PHE A 26 -15.21 -17.29 7.15
CA PHE A 26 -13.77 -17.50 7.00
C PHE A 26 -13.45 -18.86 6.36
N ILE A 27 -14.15 -19.93 6.75
CA ILE A 27 -14.01 -21.26 6.11
C ILE A 27 -14.38 -21.21 4.63
N LYS A 28 -15.51 -20.57 4.28
CA LYS A 28 -15.92 -20.42 2.89
C LYS A 28 -14.91 -19.61 2.08
N PHE A 29 -14.43 -18.51 2.64
CA PHE A 29 -13.36 -17.71 2.04
C PHE A 29 -12.13 -18.56 1.79
N PHE A 30 -11.65 -19.28 2.81
CA PHE A 30 -10.45 -20.10 2.70
C PHE A 30 -10.62 -21.24 1.68
N ALA A 31 -11.76 -21.92 1.68
CA ALA A 31 -12.05 -22.96 0.70
C ALA A 31 -12.05 -22.42 -0.74
N LYS A 32 -12.67 -21.27 -0.97
CA LYS A 32 -12.65 -20.59 -2.28
C LYS A 32 -11.22 -20.17 -2.67
N ALA A 33 -10.49 -19.52 -1.76
CA ALA A 33 -9.11 -19.09 -2.03
C ALA A 33 -8.19 -20.29 -2.34
N ALA A 34 -8.29 -21.37 -1.58
CA ALA A 34 -7.52 -22.60 -1.81
C ALA A 34 -7.88 -23.26 -3.15
N TYR A 35 -9.15 -23.26 -3.54
CA TYR A 35 -9.59 -23.75 -4.85
C TYR A 35 -9.00 -22.89 -5.97
N GLY A 36 -9.15 -21.57 -5.90
CA GLY A 36 -8.64 -20.67 -6.93
C GLY A 36 -7.12 -20.78 -7.09
N ILE A 37 -6.38 -20.70 -6.00
CA ILE A 37 -4.91 -20.80 -6.02
C ILE A 37 -4.45 -22.19 -6.46
N GLY A 38 -5.08 -23.23 -5.94
CA GLY A 38 -4.66 -24.61 -6.18
C GLY A 38 -5.12 -25.21 -7.51
N TYR A 39 -6.17 -24.70 -8.12
CA TYR A 39 -6.74 -25.20 -9.36
C TYR A 39 -6.69 -24.21 -10.52
N GLU A 40 -7.31 -23.02 -10.38
CA GLU A 40 -7.39 -22.06 -11.48
C GLU A 40 -6.03 -21.38 -11.76
N LEU A 41 -5.29 -21.07 -10.70
CA LEU A 41 -4.03 -20.32 -10.74
C LEU A 41 -2.80 -21.22 -10.43
N ARG A 42 -2.95 -22.54 -10.59
CA ARG A 42 -1.84 -23.47 -10.31
C ARG A 42 -0.61 -23.20 -11.18
N PRO A 43 0.60 -23.54 -10.71
CA PRO A 43 1.87 -23.25 -11.42
C PRO A 43 1.94 -23.75 -12.87
N THR A 44 1.20 -24.81 -13.22
CA THR A 44 1.18 -25.39 -14.57
C THR A 44 0.27 -24.66 -15.57
N VAL A 45 -0.51 -23.67 -15.12
CA VAL A 45 -1.41 -22.90 -15.98
C VAL A 45 -0.70 -21.62 -16.44
N ALA A 46 -0.61 -21.43 -17.75
CA ALA A 46 -0.21 -20.14 -18.32
C ALA A 46 -1.26 -19.09 -17.94
N ILE A 47 -0.81 -18.01 -17.30
CA ILE A 47 -1.69 -16.96 -16.83
C ILE A 47 -0.96 -15.61 -16.81
N SER A 48 -1.63 -14.60 -17.33
CA SER A 48 -1.18 -13.21 -17.27
C SER A 48 -2.39 -12.27 -17.29
N PRO A 49 -2.27 -11.03 -16.79
CA PRO A 49 -3.35 -10.04 -16.86
C PRO A 49 -3.87 -9.81 -18.27
N GLY A 50 -2.98 -9.77 -19.28
CA GLY A 50 -3.35 -9.67 -20.68
C GLY A 50 -4.22 -10.84 -21.16
N LEU A 51 -3.91 -12.07 -20.74
CA LEU A 51 -4.71 -13.27 -21.08
C LEU A 51 -6.08 -13.26 -20.38
N VAL A 52 -6.17 -12.72 -19.16
CA VAL A 52 -7.46 -12.56 -18.46
C VAL A 52 -8.34 -11.57 -19.21
N LEU A 53 -7.77 -10.46 -19.69
CA LEU A 53 -8.49 -9.49 -20.52
C LEU A 53 -9.01 -10.12 -21.82
N GLU A 54 -8.19 -10.89 -22.55
CA GLU A 54 -8.62 -11.60 -23.78
C GLU A 54 -9.80 -12.52 -23.51
N ARG A 55 -9.80 -13.25 -22.38
CA ARG A 55 -10.91 -14.13 -21.99
C ARG A 55 -12.20 -13.35 -21.75
N HIS A 56 -12.13 -12.18 -21.09
CA HIS A 56 -13.31 -11.34 -20.91
C HIS A 56 -13.81 -10.74 -22.21
N ALA A 57 -12.90 -10.26 -23.07
CA ALA A 57 -13.26 -9.78 -24.41
C ALA A 57 -13.96 -10.84 -25.26
N ALA A 58 -13.55 -12.12 -25.12
CA ALA A 58 -14.20 -13.22 -25.83
C ALA A 58 -15.56 -13.60 -25.21
N ASN A 59 -15.67 -13.64 -23.87
CA ASN A 59 -16.85 -14.15 -23.16
C ASN A 59 -17.96 -13.09 -22.99
N GLN A 60 -17.60 -11.82 -22.86
CA GLN A 60 -18.51 -10.70 -22.59
C GLN A 60 -18.08 -9.43 -23.36
N PRO A 61 -17.98 -9.47 -24.71
CA PRO A 61 -17.35 -8.42 -25.51
C PRO A 61 -18.01 -7.05 -25.35
N LYS A 62 -19.32 -6.99 -25.17
CA LYS A 62 -20.10 -5.75 -25.05
C LYS A 62 -20.21 -5.22 -23.62
N HIS A 63 -19.78 -6.00 -22.64
CA HIS A 63 -19.84 -5.57 -21.24
C HIS A 63 -18.83 -4.44 -21.00
N PRO A 64 -19.18 -3.36 -20.27
CA PRO A 64 -18.23 -2.30 -19.93
C PRO A 64 -17.02 -2.86 -19.15
N GLY A 65 -15.82 -2.63 -19.67
CA GLY A 65 -14.57 -3.02 -19.01
C GLY A 65 -13.88 -1.87 -18.29
N LEU A 66 -14.02 -0.65 -18.82
CA LEU A 66 -13.38 0.55 -18.27
C LEU A 66 -14.25 1.79 -18.48
N ARG A 67 -14.40 2.60 -17.44
CA ARG A 67 -14.98 3.95 -17.48
C ARG A 67 -13.96 4.96 -17.00
N PHE A 68 -13.81 6.06 -17.73
CA PHE A 68 -12.92 7.15 -17.39
C PHE A 68 -13.46 8.47 -17.92
N GLU A 69 -13.73 9.43 -17.05
CA GLU A 69 -14.35 10.71 -17.43
C GLU A 69 -15.66 10.46 -18.21
N ASP A 70 -15.74 10.89 -19.48
CA ASP A 70 -16.89 10.65 -20.35
C ASP A 70 -16.67 9.51 -21.36
N ARG A 71 -15.56 8.77 -21.23
CA ARG A 71 -15.20 7.63 -22.08
C ARG A 71 -15.59 6.31 -21.41
N GLU A 72 -16.24 5.43 -22.16
CA GLU A 72 -16.50 4.05 -21.77
C GLU A 72 -15.92 3.11 -22.82
N TYR A 73 -15.26 2.06 -22.35
CA TYR A 73 -14.72 0.99 -23.18
C TYR A 73 -15.38 -0.32 -22.78
N SER A 74 -16.03 -0.99 -23.73
CA SER A 74 -16.41 -2.40 -23.57
C SER A 74 -15.15 -3.28 -23.42
N TYR A 75 -15.31 -4.50 -22.96
CA TYR A 75 -14.18 -5.43 -22.90
C TYR A 75 -13.54 -5.70 -24.27
N ALA A 76 -14.33 -5.70 -25.35
CA ALA A 76 -13.79 -5.81 -26.71
C ALA A 76 -12.93 -4.59 -27.07
N GLU A 77 -13.45 -3.37 -26.92
CA GLU A 77 -12.72 -2.13 -27.22
C GLU A 77 -11.48 -1.95 -26.34
N LEU A 78 -11.58 -2.28 -25.03
CA LEU A 78 -10.44 -2.27 -24.12
C LEU A 78 -9.35 -3.24 -24.60
N ASN A 79 -9.73 -4.46 -24.97
CA ASN A 79 -8.79 -5.45 -25.49
C ASN A 79 -8.15 -5.02 -26.82
N GLU A 80 -8.92 -4.42 -27.73
CA GLU A 80 -8.41 -3.87 -29.00
C GLU A 80 -7.38 -2.77 -28.77
N ALA A 81 -7.65 -1.83 -27.85
CA ALA A 81 -6.71 -0.77 -27.49
C ALA A 81 -5.42 -1.35 -26.87
N VAL A 82 -5.55 -2.34 -25.98
CA VAL A 82 -4.40 -3.04 -25.38
C VAL A 82 -3.61 -3.82 -26.45
N ASN A 83 -4.27 -4.43 -27.44
CA ASN A 83 -3.61 -5.09 -28.56
C ASN A 83 -2.83 -4.10 -29.44
N LYS A 84 -3.41 -2.94 -29.72
CA LYS A 84 -2.72 -1.88 -30.45
C LYS A 84 -1.44 -1.45 -29.73
N ALA A 85 -1.50 -1.23 -28.40
CA ALA A 85 -0.32 -0.91 -27.63
C ALA A 85 0.73 -2.04 -27.71
N ALA A 86 0.33 -3.30 -27.58
CA ALA A 86 1.22 -4.45 -27.68
C ALA A 86 1.93 -4.52 -29.03
N HIS A 87 1.20 -4.37 -30.14
CA HIS A 87 1.77 -4.39 -31.50
C HIS A 87 2.64 -3.16 -31.78
N ALA A 88 2.26 -1.98 -31.27
CA ALA A 88 3.09 -0.78 -31.39
C ALA A 88 4.43 -0.96 -30.66
N PHE A 89 4.44 -1.48 -29.44
CA PHE A 89 5.68 -1.81 -28.72
C PHE A 89 6.54 -2.82 -29.48
N ALA A 90 5.93 -3.88 -30.01
CA ALA A 90 6.68 -4.88 -30.79
C ALA A 90 7.28 -4.27 -32.08
N LYS A 91 6.55 -3.37 -32.77
CA LYS A 91 7.03 -2.64 -33.95
C LYS A 91 8.21 -1.72 -33.63
N LEU A 92 8.22 -1.12 -32.42
CA LEU A 92 9.34 -0.31 -31.91
C LEU A 92 10.55 -1.15 -31.47
N GLY A 93 10.45 -2.48 -31.44
CA GLY A 93 11.54 -3.38 -31.07
C GLY A 93 11.55 -3.78 -29.59
N VAL A 94 10.50 -3.52 -28.85
CA VAL A 94 10.33 -4.05 -27.49
C VAL A 94 10.21 -5.56 -27.53
N GLN A 95 11.04 -6.26 -26.77
CA GLN A 95 11.11 -7.72 -26.74
C GLN A 95 10.62 -8.27 -25.38
N LYS A 96 10.33 -9.57 -25.38
CA LYS A 96 10.04 -10.30 -24.13
C LYS A 96 11.17 -10.14 -23.13
N GLY A 97 10.83 -9.72 -21.91
CA GLY A 97 11.77 -9.48 -20.82
C GLY A 97 12.36 -8.07 -20.80
N ASP A 98 12.18 -7.26 -21.84
CA ASP A 98 12.56 -5.85 -21.79
C ASP A 98 11.76 -5.11 -20.73
N VAL A 99 12.37 -4.09 -20.12
CA VAL A 99 11.72 -3.24 -19.13
C VAL A 99 11.35 -1.89 -19.73
N ILE A 100 10.08 -1.53 -19.63
CA ILE A 100 9.55 -0.20 -19.96
C ILE A 100 9.32 0.54 -18.64
N ALA A 101 10.05 1.61 -18.37
CA ALA A 101 9.76 2.51 -17.26
C ALA A 101 8.62 3.45 -17.65
N LEU A 102 7.48 3.35 -16.95
CA LEU A 102 6.26 4.11 -17.25
C LEU A 102 6.07 5.23 -16.24
N MET A 103 6.08 6.49 -16.72
CA MET A 103 5.73 7.68 -15.94
C MET A 103 4.55 8.39 -16.58
N MET A 104 3.35 8.19 -16.04
CA MET A 104 2.09 8.68 -16.60
C MET A 104 1.04 8.84 -15.49
N ASP A 105 0.17 9.84 -15.60
CA ASP A 105 -0.99 10.00 -14.73
C ASP A 105 -2.03 8.87 -14.96
N ASN A 106 -2.94 8.69 -14.02
CA ASN A 106 -4.04 7.72 -14.20
C ASN A 106 -4.91 8.10 -15.39
N ARG A 107 -4.89 7.29 -16.43
CA ARG A 107 -5.72 7.39 -17.63
C ARG A 107 -5.75 6.05 -18.36
N PRO A 108 -6.68 5.81 -19.31
CA PRO A 108 -6.78 4.53 -20.01
C PRO A 108 -5.47 4.06 -20.64
N GLU A 109 -4.67 4.98 -21.18
CA GLU A 109 -3.40 4.71 -21.86
C GLU A 109 -2.35 4.10 -20.91
N PHE A 110 -2.44 4.39 -19.60
CA PHE A 110 -1.64 3.70 -18.58
C PHE A 110 -1.94 2.20 -18.56
N LEU A 111 -3.23 1.84 -18.55
CA LEU A 111 -3.65 0.44 -18.58
C LEU A 111 -3.34 -0.23 -19.92
N PHE A 112 -3.49 0.50 -21.04
CA PHE A 112 -3.11 -0.01 -22.35
C PHE A 112 -1.62 -0.34 -22.41
N THR A 113 -0.77 0.52 -21.82
CA THR A 113 0.67 0.28 -21.69
C THR A 113 0.96 -0.96 -20.86
N VAL A 114 0.43 -1.03 -19.64
CA VAL A 114 0.72 -2.13 -18.70
C VAL A 114 0.27 -3.48 -19.26
N LEU A 115 -0.97 -3.54 -19.76
CA LEU A 115 -1.53 -4.79 -20.27
C LEU A 115 -0.97 -5.14 -21.67
N GLY A 116 -0.68 -4.13 -22.51
CA GLY A 116 -0.07 -4.33 -23.83
C GLY A 116 1.37 -4.87 -23.73
N ALA A 117 2.20 -4.26 -22.88
CA ALA A 117 3.53 -4.78 -22.59
C ALA A 117 3.47 -6.21 -22.02
N ASN A 118 2.51 -6.45 -21.11
CA ASN A 118 2.29 -7.78 -20.54
C ASN A 118 1.94 -8.82 -21.62
N LYS A 119 1.13 -8.48 -22.63
CA LYS A 119 0.78 -9.41 -23.72
C LYS A 119 2.00 -9.89 -24.52
N ILE A 120 2.99 -9.04 -24.72
CA ILE A 120 4.24 -9.40 -25.42
C ILE A 120 5.32 -9.93 -24.47
N GLY A 121 5.03 -10.03 -23.18
CA GLY A 121 5.96 -10.55 -22.17
C GLY A 121 7.04 -9.55 -21.75
N ALA A 122 6.86 -8.26 -22.03
CA ALA A 122 7.68 -7.18 -21.49
C ALA A 122 7.23 -6.84 -20.05
N VAL A 123 8.10 -6.17 -19.31
CA VAL A 123 7.88 -5.79 -17.90
C VAL A 123 7.67 -4.28 -17.83
N VAL A 124 6.71 -3.82 -17.04
CA VAL A 124 6.52 -2.37 -16.84
C VAL A 124 6.99 -1.98 -15.45
N SER A 125 7.95 -1.07 -15.38
CA SER A 125 8.40 -0.44 -14.14
C SER A 125 7.55 0.81 -13.89
N LEU A 126 6.77 0.81 -12.82
CA LEU A 126 5.75 1.82 -12.54
C LEU A 126 6.36 2.99 -11.77
N ILE A 127 6.66 4.08 -12.46
CA ILE A 127 7.35 5.24 -11.87
C ILE A 127 6.31 6.14 -11.17
N ASN A 128 6.62 6.50 -9.92
CA ASN A 128 5.84 7.49 -9.19
C ASN A 128 5.99 8.86 -9.86
N THR A 129 4.88 9.50 -10.21
CA THR A 129 4.85 10.78 -10.95
C THR A 129 5.34 11.99 -10.14
N TYR A 130 5.59 11.82 -8.85
CA TYR A 130 6.13 12.88 -7.98
C TYR A 130 7.65 12.82 -7.80
N VAL A 131 8.34 11.78 -8.29
CA VAL A 131 9.79 11.72 -8.20
C VAL A 131 10.45 12.56 -9.29
N THR A 132 11.52 13.26 -8.93
CA THR A 132 12.30 14.14 -9.82
C THR A 132 13.80 14.01 -9.53
N GLY A 133 14.67 14.58 -10.37
CA GLY A 133 16.11 14.65 -10.15
C GLY A 133 16.74 13.27 -9.81
N GLU A 134 17.59 13.23 -8.79
CA GLU A 134 18.32 12.04 -8.37
C GLU A 134 17.43 10.84 -8.04
N GLN A 135 16.22 11.09 -7.49
CA GLN A 135 15.29 9.99 -7.20
C GLN A 135 14.73 9.38 -8.48
N LEU A 136 14.44 10.19 -9.50
CA LEU A 136 13.97 9.71 -10.79
C LEU A 136 15.10 8.95 -11.51
N GLU A 137 16.30 9.49 -11.55
CA GLU A 137 17.49 8.79 -12.08
C GLU A 137 17.66 7.43 -11.42
N HIS A 138 17.65 7.39 -10.07
CA HIS A 138 17.79 6.17 -9.31
C HIS A 138 16.77 5.10 -9.71
N VAL A 139 15.47 5.44 -9.76
CA VAL A 139 14.43 4.45 -10.06
C VAL A 139 14.50 3.96 -11.50
N LEU A 140 14.91 4.79 -12.45
CA LEU A 140 15.13 4.42 -13.83
C LEU A 140 16.36 3.48 -13.99
N CYS A 141 17.44 3.75 -13.26
CA CYS A 141 18.64 2.93 -13.27
C CYS A 141 18.42 1.54 -12.66
N ILE A 142 17.83 1.48 -11.44
CA ILE A 142 17.70 0.18 -10.72
C ILE A 142 16.76 -0.80 -11.39
N CYS A 143 15.77 -0.33 -12.18
CA CYS A 143 14.87 -1.24 -12.89
C CYS A 143 15.51 -1.79 -14.18
N GLY A 144 16.65 -1.29 -14.62
CA GLY A 144 17.27 -1.69 -15.88
C GLY A 144 16.40 -1.32 -17.07
N ALA A 145 15.79 -0.14 -17.05
CA ALA A 145 14.92 0.32 -18.12
C ALA A 145 15.66 0.32 -19.46
N LYS A 146 15.11 -0.38 -20.44
CA LYS A 146 15.56 -0.32 -21.84
C LYS A 146 14.77 0.72 -22.61
N TRP A 147 13.57 1.02 -22.15
CA TRP A 147 12.65 2.00 -22.73
C TRP A 147 12.08 2.85 -21.60
N VAL A 148 11.92 4.14 -21.84
CA VAL A 148 11.17 5.03 -20.94
C VAL A 148 9.94 5.51 -21.70
N LEU A 149 8.75 5.28 -21.15
CA LEU A 149 7.50 5.81 -21.66
C LEU A 149 6.99 6.89 -20.72
N ALA A 150 6.95 8.12 -21.21
CA ALA A 150 6.39 9.26 -20.50
C ALA A 150 5.03 9.65 -21.09
N GLY A 151 4.05 9.90 -20.22
CA GLY A 151 2.90 10.70 -20.60
C GLY A 151 3.35 12.10 -21.00
N GLY A 152 2.66 12.74 -21.96
CA GLY A 152 3.00 14.09 -22.39
C GLY A 152 3.15 15.08 -21.23
N GLU A 153 2.37 14.90 -20.16
CA GLU A 153 2.36 15.66 -18.92
C GLU A 153 3.65 15.53 -18.08
N HIS A 154 4.45 14.47 -18.30
CA HIS A 154 5.69 14.19 -17.55
C HIS A 154 6.97 14.23 -18.40
N VAL A 155 6.85 14.54 -19.69
CA VAL A 155 8.02 14.59 -20.61
C VAL A 155 9.09 15.56 -20.12
N SER A 156 8.70 16.76 -19.69
CA SER A 156 9.65 17.76 -19.19
C SER A 156 10.42 17.26 -17.96
N THR A 157 9.75 16.53 -17.07
CA THR A 157 10.37 15.93 -15.87
C THR A 157 11.40 14.87 -16.26
N VAL A 158 11.06 13.98 -17.20
CA VAL A 158 12.00 12.94 -17.68
C VAL A 158 13.16 13.58 -18.44
N HIS A 159 12.87 14.52 -19.33
CA HIS A 159 13.88 15.18 -20.15
C HIS A 159 14.85 16.07 -19.33
N SER A 160 14.40 16.57 -18.17
CA SER A 160 15.26 17.36 -17.27
C SER A 160 16.46 16.59 -16.69
N LEU A 161 16.46 15.25 -16.79
CA LEU A 161 17.63 14.44 -16.40
C LEU A 161 18.82 14.62 -17.36
N GLY A 162 18.61 15.08 -18.60
CA GLY A 162 19.68 15.28 -19.56
C GLY A 162 20.56 14.01 -19.71
N ASP A 163 21.88 14.16 -19.49
CA ASP A 163 22.85 13.07 -19.60
C ASP A 163 22.69 11.99 -18.50
N ALA A 164 21.93 12.27 -17.43
CA ALA A 164 21.63 11.27 -16.39
C ALA A 164 20.45 10.34 -16.76
N LEU A 165 19.77 10.56 -17.89
CA LEU A 165 18.77 9.65 -18.40
C LEU A 165 19.45 8.33 -18.84
N PRO A 166 19.08 7.16 -18.25
CA PRO A 166 19.80 5.90 -18.51
C PRO A 166 19.52 5.27 -19.87
N VAL A 167 18.70 5.90 -20.70
CA VAL A 167 18.37 5.48 -22.06
C VAL A 167 18.69 6.60 -23.05
N SER A 168 18.92 6.26 -24.31
CA SER A 168 19.06 7.28 -25.36
C SER A 168 17.72 7.94 -25.64
N GLU A 169 17.75 9.14 -26.24
CA GLU A 169 16.51 9.86 -26.59
C GLU A 169 15.64 9.06 -27.57
N GLU A 170 16.25 8.22 -28.45
CA GLU A 170 15.53 7.31 -29.35
C GLU A 170 14.81 6.15 -28.63
N GLN A 171 15.09 5.94 -27.34
CA GLN A 171 14.42 4.98 -26.48
C GLN A 171 13.42 5.66 -25.51
N LEU A 172 13.28 6.99 -25.60
CA LEU A 172 12.23 7.75 -24.93
C LEU A 172 10.97 7.72 -25.80
N ILE A 173 9.92 7.11 -25.28
CA ILE A 173 8.60 7.04 -25.90
C ILE A 173 7.71 8.08 -25.23
N VAL A 174 7.03 8.90 -26.00
CA VAL A 174 6.10 9.92 -25.49
C VAL A 174 4.69 9.63 -25.99
N TRP A 175 3.77 9.44 -25.07
CA TRP A 175 2.34 9.26 -25.37
C TRP A 175 1.58 10.52 -24.96
N THR A 176 1.23 11.34 -25.91
CA THR A 176 0.53 12.60 -25.66
C THR A 176 -0.98 12.38 -25.56
N GLU A 177 -1.61 13.09 -24.65
CA GLU A 177 -3.08 13.20 -24.55
C GLU A 177 -3.57 14.48 -25.22
N LEU A 178 -2.81 15.55 -25.08
CA LEU A 178 -3.13 16.89 -25.59
C LEU A 178 -2.16 17.28 -26.70
N PRO A 179 -2.62 18.00 -27.74
CA PRO A 179 -1.77 18.42 -28.87
C PRO A 179 -0.60 19.35 -28.47
N GLU A 180 -0.76 20.11 -27.40
CA GLU A 180 0.26 21.05 -26.88
C GLU A 180 1.41 20.36 -26.14
N HIS A 181 1.31 19.07 -25.83
CA HIS A 181 2.41 18.34 -25.22
C HIS A 181 3.59 18.24 -26.18
N ALA A 182 4.70 18.84 -25.82
CA ALA A 182 5.92 18.82 -26.63
C ALA A 182 6.55 17.41 -26.63
N VAL A 183 6.94 16.93 -27.81
CA VAL A 183 7.72 15.70 -27.96
C VAL A 183 9.14 16.09 -28.35
N PRO A 184 10.20 15.72 -27.59
CA PRO A 184 11.58 15.95 -27.98
C PRO A 184 11.87 15.40 -29.37
N SER A 185 12.74 16.08 -30.13
CA SER A 185 12.91 15.84 -31.58
C SER A 185 13.37 14.43 -31.95
N ARG A 186 14.13 13.76 -31.06
CA ARG A 186 14.63 12.39 -31.27
C ARG A 186 13.80 11.35 -30.53
N ALA A 187 12.89 11.77 -29.63
CA ALA A 187 12.00 10.86 -28.93
C ALA A 187 10.89 10.31 -29.85
N ILE A 188 10.40 9.13 -29.52
CA ILE A 188 9.36 8.46 -30.29
C ILE A 188 8.00 9.03 -29.88
N HIS A 189 7.30 9.68 -30.83
CA HIS A 189 5.89 10.01 -30.65
C HIS A 189 5.05 8.75 -30.80
N PHE A 190 4.42 8.28 -29.72
CA PHE A 190 3.77 6.95 -29.70
C PHE A 190 2.41 6.93 -30.39
N ASN A 191 1.68 8.05 -30.40
CA ASN A 191 0.31 8.10 -30.93
C ASN A 191 0.18 7.54 -32.36
N PRO A 192 1.00 7.93 -33.36
CA PRO A 192 0.90 7.37 -34.71
C PRO A 192 1.15 5.85 -34.75
N ALA A 193 2.14 5.37 -33.98
CA ALA A 193 2.44 3.94 -33.93
C ALA A 193 1.29 3.13 -33.31
N PHE A 194 0.62 3.70 -32.28
CA PHE A 194 -0.56 3.12 -31.67
C PHE A 194 -1.77 3.11 -32.62
N ASP A 195 -2.05 4.22 -33.30
CA ASP A 195 -3.22 4.35 -34.19
C ASP A 195 -3.17 3.39 -35.35
N GLU A 196 -1.98 3.20 -35.97
CA GLU A 196 -1.75 2.29 -37.09
C GLU A 196 -1.62 0.81 -36.67
N ALA A 197 -1.48 0.51 -35.37
CA ALA A 197 -1.22 -0.84 -34.92
C ALA A 197 -2.43 -1.77 -35.05
N SER A 198 -2.15 -3.08 -35.19
CA SER A 198 -3.17 -4.12 -35.24
C SER A 198 -3.94 -4.23 -33.92
N SER A 199 -5.26 -4.37 -34.01
CA SER A 199 -6.17 -4.64 -32.89
C SER A 199 -6.35 -6.14 -32.59
N GLN A 200 -5.69 -7.03 -33.30
CA GLN A 200 -5.80 -8.48 -33.12
C GLN A 200 -4.96 -8.94 -31.91
N ASN A 201 -5.39 -9.98 -31.21
CA ASN A 201 -4.64 -10.55 -30.09
C ASN A 201 -3.24 -11.01 -30.54
N PRO A 202 -2.16 -10.57 -29.86
CA PRO A 202 -0.81 -11.08 -30.14
C PRO A 202 -0.71 -12.59 -29.86
N PRO A 203 -0.22 -13.42 -30.78
CA PRO A 203 -0.14 -14.86 -30.58
C PRO A 203 0.71 -15.29 -29.36
N CYS A 204 1.65 -14.44 -28.96
CA CYS A 204 2.56 -14.71 -27.83
C CYS A 204 1.90 -14.58 -26.45
N THR A 205 0.74 -13.92 -26.33
CA THR A 205 0.05 -13.74 -25.02
C THR A 205 -0.18 -15.08 -24.31
N ALA A 206 -0.62 -16.09 -25.04
CA ALA A 206 -0.93 -17.41 -24.48
C ALA A 206 0.29 -18.15 -23.91
N GLY A 207 1.51 -17.78 -24.34
CA GLY A 207 2.77 -18.37 -23.87
C GLY A 207 3.42 -17.67 -22.68
N ASN A 208 2.79 -16.66 -22.10
CA ASN A 208 3.36 -15.94 -20.97
C ASN A 208 3.30 -16.77 -19.68
N ALA A 209 4.47 -17.00 -19.10
CA ALA A 209 4.59 -17.77 -17.86
C ALA A 209 4.02 -16.99 -16.67
N GLY A 210 3.34 -17.69 -15.77
CA GLY A 210 2.82 -17.10 -14.55
C GLY A 210 3.91 -16.54 -13.63
N GLU A 211 5.08 -17.16 -13.61
CA GLU A 211 6.24 -16.77 -12.82
C GLU A 211 7.08 -15.65 -13.45
N ALA A 212 6.78 -15.26 -14.72
CA ALA A 212 7.48 -14.14 -15.34
C ALA A 212 7.13 -12.83 -14.64
N PRO A 213 8.11 -11.93 -14.45
CA PRO A 213 7.83 -10.58 -13.98
C PRO A 213 6.83 -9.87 -14.89
N SER A 214 5.89 -9.16 -14.30
CA SER A 214 4.87 -8.39 -14.99
C SER A 214 5.09 -6.90 -14.78
N VAL A 215 5.21 -6.50 -13.52
CA VAL A 215 5.48 -5.11 -13.17
C VAL A 215 6.48 -5.01 -12.01
N TYR A 216 7.16 -3.87 -11.95
CA TYR A 216 7.94 -3.45 -10.79
C TYR A 216 7.23 -2.28 -10.12
N ILE A 217 7.02 -2.38 -8.80
CA ILE A 217 6.35 -1.36 -8.01
C ILE A 217 7.31 -0.84 -6.95
N TYR A 218 7.48 0.46 -6.87
CA TYR A 218 8.40 1.06 -5.92
C TYR A 218 7.76 1.23 -4.54
N THR A 219 8.55 0.93 -3.52
CA THR A 219 8.18 1.17 -2.13
C THR A 219 9.12 2.22 -1.54
N SER A 220 8.56 3.17 -0.79
CA SER A 220 9.35 4.10 0.01
C SER A 220 10.06 3.32 1.12
N GLY A 221 11.37 3.20 1.02
CA GLY A 221 12.17 2.67 2.12
C GLY A 221 12.15 3.65 3.30
N THR A 222 12.15 3.14 4.52
CA THR A 222 12.31 3.96 5.75
C THR A 222 13.70 4.60 5.83
N THR A 223 14.63 4.21 4.97
CA THR A 223 16.03 4.64 4.96
C THR A 223 16.55 4.73 3.52
N GLY A 224 16.26 5.81 2.78
CA GLY A 224 16.87 6.09 1.49
C GLY A 224 15.96 5.97 0.28
N PHE A 225 16.56 5.80 -0.90
CA PHE A 225 15.87 5.75 -2.20
C PHE A 225 14.85 4.60 -2.32
N PRO A 226 13.81 4.76 -3.17
CA PRO A 226 12.79 3.75 -3.41
C PRO A 226 13.38 2.41 -3.85
N LYS A 227 12.75 1.30 -3.41
CA LYS A 227 13.12 -0.07 -3.77
C LYS A 227 12.07 -0.65 -4.71
N ALA A 228 12.50 -1.30 -5.78
CA ALA A 228 11.60 -1.92 -6.75
C ALA A 228 11.22 -3.35 -6.30
N ALA A 229 9.96 -3.54 -5.90
CA ALA A 229 9.37 -4.85 -5.62
C ALA A 229 8.93 -5.53 -6.91
N VAL A 230 9.25 -6.82 -7.04
CA VAL A 230 8.91 -7.63 -8.22
C VAL A 230 7.51 -8.21 -8.06
N TYR A 231 6.66 -8.00 -9.05
CA TYR A 231 5.38 -8.69 -9.19
C TYR A 231 5.38 -9.59 -10.42
N THR A 232 5.24 -10.88 -10.18
CA THR A 232 5.01 -11.86 -11.27
C THR A 232 3.55 -11.82 -11.72
N ASN A 233 3.27 -12.31 -12.94
CA ASN A 233 1.93 -12.44 -13.47
C ASN A 233 1.01 -13.19 -12.48
N ARG A 234 1.48 -14.31 -11.96
CA ARG A 234 0.75 -15.17 -11.03
C ARG A 234 0.46 -14.46 -9.72
N ARG A 235 1.46 -13.83 -9.12
CA ARG A 235 1.30 -13.15 -7.82
C ARG A 235 0.26 -12.04 -7.88
N GLY A 236 0.30 -11.20 -8.91
CA GLY A 236 -0.69 -10.14 -9.12
C GLY A 236 -2.10 -10.70 -9.25
N LEU A 237 -2.26 -11.75 -10.06
CA LEU A 237 -3.56 -12.38 -10.28
C LEU A 237 -4.05 -13.22 -9.09
N GLN A 238 -3.16 -13.86 -8.32
CA GLN A 238 -3.55 -14.58 -7.10
C GLN A 238 -4.16 -13.62 -6.07
N SER A 239 -3.51 -12.49 -5.83
CA SER A 239 -4.04 -11.46 -4.93
C SER A 239 -5.39 -10.93 -5.43
N ALA A 240 -5.46 -10.54 -6.69
CA ALA A 240 -6.67 -10.05 -7.33
C ALA A 240 -7.82 -11.07 -7.28
N TRP A 241 -7.54 -12.34 -7.55
CA TRP A 241 -8.53 -13.42 -7.50
C TRP A 241 -9.06 -13.65 -6.07
N VAL A 242 -8.16 -13.65 -5.08
CA VAL A 242 -8.54 -13.82 -3.67
C VAL A 242 -9.44 -12.67 -3.21
N PHE A 243 -9.07 -11.43 -3.50
CA PHE A 243 -9.91 -10.29 -3.15
C PHE A 243 -11.23 -10.29 -3.92
N SER A 244 -11.18 -10.48 -5.24
CA SER A 244 -12.35 -10.45 -6.11
C SER A 244 -13.35 -11.57 -5.78
N ARG A 245 -12.91 -12.83 -5.91
CA ARG A 245 -13.80 -14.00 -5.90
C ARG A 245 -14.02 -14.59 -4.50
N ALA A 246 -12.98 -14.64 -3.67
CA ALA A 246 -13.09 -15.29 -2.38
C ALA A 246 -13.60 -14.34 -1.29
N ALA A 247 -13.10 -13.09 -1.26
CA ALA A 247 -13.40 -12.15 -0.19
C ALA A 247 -14.62 -11.28 -0.49
N ILE A 248 -14.56 -10.43 -1.52
CA ILE A 248 -15.57 -9.40 -1.82
C ILE A 248 -16.75 -9.99 -2.60
N GLY A 249 -16.51 -11.03 -3.40
CA GLY A 249 -17.51 -11.63 -4.29
C GLY A 249 -17.87 -10.71 -5.46
N ILE A 250 -16.84 -10.20 -6.15
CA ILE A 250 -17.00 -9.37 -7.36
C ILE A 250 -17.60 -10.22 -8.49
N THR A 251 -18.56 -9.64 -9.18
CA THR A 251 -19.24 -10.20 -10.35
C THR A 251 -19.15 -9.23 -11.53
N PRO A 252 -19.52 -9.65 -12.75
CA PRO A 252 -19.59 -8.73 -13.88
C PRO A 252 -20.52 -7.52 -13.65
N ASP A 253 -21.57 -7.66 -12.83
CA ASP A 253 -22.51 -6.56 -12.55
C ASP A 253 -21.93 -5.47 -11.64
N ASP A 254 -20.73 -5.67 -11.11
CA ASP A 254 -20.08 -4.70 -10.24
C ASP A 254 -19.31 -3.64 -11.03
N VAL A 255 -19.27 -2.44 -10.46
CA VAL A 255 -18.40 -1.35 -10.87
C VAL A 255 -17.44 -1.05 -9.73
N VAL A 256 -16.16 -1.26 -9.98
CA VAL A 256 -15.08 -1.06 -9.01
C VAL A 256 -14.40 0.28 -9.28
N TYR A 257 -14.59 1.23 -8.37
CA TYR A 257 -14.02 2.57 -8.49
C TYR A 257 -12.66 2.65 -7.81
N THR A 258 -11.67 3.15 -8.54
CA THR A 258 -10.29 3.28 -8.06
C THR A 258 -10.08 4.45 -7.09
N SER A 259 -11.10 5.31 -6.92
CA SER A 259 -11.07 6.51 -6.08
C SER A 259 -9.89 7.46 -6.37
N GLY A 260 -9.33 7.42 -7.57
CA GLY A 260 -8.16 8.22 -7.93
C GLY A 260 -6.85 7.75 -7.29
N LEU A 261 -6.81 6.55 -6.71
CA LEU A 261 -5.56 5.95 -6.23
C LEU A 261 -4.59 5.74 -7.38
N PRO A 262 -3.28 6.05 -7.18
CA PRO A 262 -2.31 6.00 -8.26
C PRO A 262 -2.16 4.59 -8.84
N LEU A 263 -2.21 4.47 -10.17
CA LEU A 263 -1.99 3.20 -10.87
C LEU A 263 -0.53 2.73 -10.81
N TYR A 264 0.42 3.62 -10.58
CA TYR A 264 1.82 3.24 -10.33
C TYR A 264 2.03 2.60 -8.95
N HIS A 265 1.00 2.58 -8.10
CA HIS A 265 1.04 1.95 -6.79
C HIS A 265 0.18 0.68 -6.73
N SER A 266 0.53 -0.25 -5.84
CA SER A 266 -0.21 -1.51 -5.68
C SER A 266 -1.69 -1.32 -5.32
N SER A 267 -2.07 -0.22 -4.65
CA SER A 267 -3.46 0.07 -4.31
C SER A 267 -4.33 0.36 -5.53
N GLY A 268 -3.85 1.15 -6.49
CA GLY A 268 -4.61 1.48 -7.71
C GLY A 268 -4.61 0.34 -8.73
N LEU A 269 -3.44 -0.23 -9.03
CA LEU A 269 -3.33 -1.24 -10.08
C LEU A 269 -3.72 -2.64 -9.57
N MET A 270 -3.03 -3.15 -8.53
CA MET A 270 -3.23 -4.54 -8.09
C MET A 270 -4.51 -4.70 -7.31
N LEU A 271 -4.72 -3.83 -6.32
CA LEU A 271 -5.84 -3.97 -5.40
C LEU A 271 -7.16 -3.56 -6.07
N ALA A 272 -7.23 -2.42 -6.77
CA ALA A 272 -8.47 -1.98 -7.40
C ALA A 272 -8.65 -2.58 -8.80
N THR A 273 -7.76 -2.25 -9.75
CA THR A 273 -7.94 -2.57 -11.18
C THR A 273 -7.90 -4.08 -11.45
N TYR A 274 -6.89 -4.79 -10.94
CA TYR A 274 -6.81 -6.23 -11.18
C TYR A 274 -7.87 -7.03 -10.42
N THR A 275 -8.38 -6.52 -9.28
CA THR A 275 -9.51 -7.13 -8.57
C THR A 275 -10.80 -7.05 -9.41
N ALA A 276 -11.06 -5.90 -10.05
CA ALA A 276 -12.16 -5.77 -11.01
C ALA A 276 -11.97 -6.72 -12.21
N LEU A 277 -10.79 -6.70 -12.82
CA LEU A 277 -10.46 -7.56 -13.96
C LEU A 277 -10.62 -9.05 -13.62
N ALA A 278 -10.16 -9.51 -12.45
CA ALA A 278 -10.33 -10.91 -12.03
C ALA A 278 -11.80 -11.31 -11.85
N GLY A 279 -12.67 -10.36 -11.52
CA GLY A 279 -14.12 -10.56 -11.41
C GLY A 279 -14.88 -10.45 -12.73
N GLY A 280 -14.29 -9.86 -13.77
CA GLY A 280 -14.95 -9.49 -15.01
C GLY A 280 -15.86 -8.26 -14.87
N ALA A 281 -15.60 -7.44 -13.84
CA ALA A 281 -16.35 -6.24 -13.50
C ALA A 281 -15.84 -5.02 -14.27
N THR A 282 -16.60 -3.92 -14.25
CA THR A 282 -16.18 -2.63 -14.80
C THR A 282 -15.20 -1.93 -13.88
N VAL A 283 -14.08 -1.44 -14.38
CA VAL A 283 -13.19 -0.50 -13.70
C VAL A 283 -13.70 0.92 -13.91
N ALA A 284 -14.01 1.66 -12.85
CA ALA A 284 -14.20 3.11 -12.92
C ALA A 284 -12.90 3.79 -12.47
N LEU A 285 -12.23 4.45 -13.39
CA LEU A 285 -10.94 5.09 -13.19
C LEU A 285 -11.11 6.59 -13.03
N ARG A 286 -10.36 7.18 -12.11
CA ARG A 286 -10.22 8.62 -11.93
C ARG A 286 -8.76 9.02 -11.99
N ARG A 287 -8.49 10.20 -12.57
CA ARG A 287 -7.13 10.75 -12.73
C ARG A 287 -6.44 10.99 -11.39
N LYS A 288 -7.09 11.71 -10.49
CA LYS A 288 -6.60 12.02 -9.13
C LYS A 288 -7.78 12.04 -8.16
N PHE A 289 -7.53 11.71 -6.90
CA PHE A 289 -8.53 11.84 -5.86
C PHE A 289 -9.01 13.30 -5.71
N SER A 290 -10.30 13.48 -5.52
CA SER A 290 -10.93 14.76 -5.22
C SER A 290 -12.06 14.54 -4.23
N VAL A 291 -12.02 15.22 -3.11
CA VAL A 291 -13.06 15.17 -2.08
C VAL A 291 -14.39 15.67 -2.63
N GLN A 292 -14.35 16.75 -3.43
CA GLN A 292 -15.55 17.38 -3.99
C GLN A 292 -16.24 16.50 -5.04
N GLU A 293 -15.45 15.77 -5.83
CA GLU A 293 -15.97 15.00 -6.96
C GLU A 293 -16.27 13.53 -6.61
N HIS A 294 -15.79 13.03 -5.46
CA HIS A 294 -15.84 11.60 -5.16
C HIS A 294 -17.26 11.03 -5.25
N TRP A 295 -18.22 11.67 -4.57
CA TRP A 295 -19.60 11.17 -4.53
C TRP A 295 -20.35 11.41 -5.84
N ALA A 296 -20.01 12.48 -6.57
CA ALA A 296 -20.52 12.70 -7.92
C ALA A 296 -20.06 11.59 -8.88
N ASP A 297 -18.78 11.19 -8.82
CA ASP A 297 -18.27 10.08 -9.60
C ASP A 297 -18.90 8.74 -9.19
N VAL A 298 -19.07 8.50 -7.89
CA VAL A 298 -19.72 7.30 -7.37
C VAL A 298 -21.14 7.18 -7.95
N ALA A 299 -21.88 8.26 -8.01
CA ALA A 299 -23.21 8.30 -8.62
C ALA A 299 -23.15 8.17 -10.16
N LYS A 300 -22.25 8.95 -10.83
CA LYS A 300 -22.07 8.95 -12.30
C LYS A 300 -21.74 7.59 -12.86
N PHE A 301 -20.78 6.90 -12.23
CA PHE A 301 -20.30 5.59 -12.69
C PHE A 301 -21.15 4.43 -12.17
N ASP A 302 -22.15 4.69 -11.35
CA ASP A 302 -23.01 3.67 -10.70
C ASP A 302 -22.16 2.65 -9.91
N VAL A 303 -21.27 3.16 -9.07
CA VAL A 303 -20.28 2.40 -8.32
C VAL A 303 -20.93 1.46 -7.31
N THR A 304 -20.48 0.21 -7.29
CA THR A 304 -20.91 -0.79 -6.31
C THR A 304 -19.85 -1.09 -5.25
N ILE A 305 -18.58 -0.90 -5.61
CA ILE A 305 -17.42 -1.10 -4.73
C ILE A 305 -16.41 0.01 -5.01
N PHE A 306 -15.82 0.63 -3.97
CA PHE A 306 -14.66 1.48 -4.19
C PHE A 306 -13.48 1.10 -3.31
N SER A 307 -12.28 1.37 -3.82
CA SER A 307 -11.03 1.16 -3.09
C SER A 307 -10.61 2.42 -2.33
N TYR A 308 -9.93 2.24 -1.19
CA TYR A 308 -9.49 3.35 -0.36
C TYR A 308 -8.11 3.16 0.25
N VAL A 309 -7.56 4.25 0.75
CA VAL A 309 -6.55 4.32 1.81
C VAL A 309 -7.12 5.17 2.94
N GLY A 310 -6.71 4.94 4.19
CA GLY A 310 -7.35 5.52 5.36
C GLY A 310 -7.47 7.04 5.34
N GLU A 311 -6.43 7.75 4.89
CA GLU A 311 -6.47 9.21 4.79
C GLU A 311 -7.52 9.74 3.80
N LEU A 312 -7.76 9.02 2.70
CA LEU A 312 -8.83 9.35 1.76
C LEU A 312 -10.21 9.33 2.45
N LEU A 313 -10.46 8.31 3.26
CA LEU A 313 -11.71 8.22 4.03
C LEU A 313 -11.81 9.31 5.09
N ARG A 314 -10.70 9.68 5.74
CA ARG A 314 -10.65 10.79 6.69
C ARG A 314 -11.00 12.12 6.01
N TYR A 315 -10.47 12.39 4.82
CA TYR A 315 -10.81 13.60 4.07
C TYR A 315 -12.29 13.62 3.68
N LEU A 316 -12.86 12.51 3.24
CA LEU A 316 -14.30 12.42 2.95
C LEU A 316 -15.15 12.62 4.20
N ASN A 317 -14.74 12.04 5.34
CA ASN A 317 -15.47 12.15 6.60
C ASN A 317 -15.48 13.59 7.15
N ASN A 318 -14.38 14.31 6.97
CA ASN A 318 -14.25 15.70 7.43
C ASN A 318 -14.84 16.73 6.45
N ALA A 319 -15.21 16.30 5.24
CA ALA A 319 -15.77 17.20 4.24
C ALA A 319 -17.21 17.61 4.58
N PRO A 320 -17.67 18.79 4.11
CA PRO A 320 -19.09 19.13 4.13
C PRO A 320 -19.95 18.07 3.46
N ALA A 321 -21.23 17.98 3.86
CA ALA A 321 -22.16 17.02 3.29
C ALA A 321 -22.34 17.25 1.78
N HIS A 322 -22.33 16.15 1.01
CA HIS A 322 -22.55 16.15 -0.44
C HIS A 322 -23.93 15.59 -0.78
N SER A 323 -24.61 16.16 -1.78
CA SER A 323 -25.97 15.75 -2.18
C SER A 323 -26.08 14.27 -2.57
N ASP A 324 -24.99 13.69 -3.08
CA ASP A 324 -24.96 12.31 -3.58
C ASP A 324 -24.31 11.31 -2.60
N GLU A 325 -23.82 11.77 -1.43
CA GLU A 325 -23.10 10.91 -0.48
C GLU A 325 -23.90 9.73 0.07
N ARG A 326 -25.24 9.72 -0.13
CA ARG A 326 -26.14 8.61 0.20
C ARG A 326 -26.94 8.08 -0.99
N ARG A 327 -26.75 8.68 -2.19
CA ARG A 327 -27.48 8.31 -3.41
C ARG A 327 -26.64 7.38 -4.29
N HIS A 328 -26.32 6.20 -3.77
CA HIS A 328 -25.44 5.25 -4.45
C HIS A 328 -25.85 3.80 -4.18
N ARG A 329 -25.27 2.89 -4.98
CA ARG A 329 -25.42 1.43 -4.83
C ARG A 329 -24.18 0.78 -4.22
N VAL A 330 -23.33 1.54 -3.52
CA VAL A 330 -22.13 0.98 -2.90
C VAL A 330 -22.52 -0.07 -1.89
N ARG A 331 -22.13 -1.32 -2.15
CA ARG A 331 -22.35 -2.47 -1.28
C ARG A 331 -21.15 -2.78 -0.38
N GLY A 332 -20.03 -2.12 -0.61
CA GLY A 332 -18.85 -2.25 0.23
C GLY A 332 -17.68 -1.44 -0.27
N ILE A 333 -16.71 -1.29 0.61
CA ILE A 333 -15.43 -0.65 0.31
C ILE A 333 -14.28 -1.56 0.72
N PHE A 334 -13.13 -1.43 0.08
CA PHE A 334 -11.96 -2.25 0.41
C PHE A 334 -10.67 -1.45 0.30
N GLY A 335 -9.79 -1.64 1.27
CA GLY A 335 -8.56 -0.88 1.36
C GLY A 335 -7.83 -1.12 2.67
N ALA A 336 -6.99 -0.18 3.06
CA ALA A 336 -6.20 -0.27 4.28
C ALA A 336 -6.16 1.07 5.00
N GLY A 337 -6.28 1.04 6.33
CA GLY A 337 -6.03 2.16 7.21
C GLY A 337 -7.27 2.94 7.63
N LEU A 338 -8.48 2.36 7.54
CA LEU A 338 -9.65 2.96 8.17
C LEU A 338 -9.50 2.87 9.70
N ARG A 339 -9.35 4.02 10.32
CA ARG A 339 -9.11 4.12 11.76
C ARG A 339 -10.36 3.81 12.57
N PRO A 340 -10.23 3.08 13.70
CA PRO A 340 -11.36 2.72 14.55
C PRO A 340 -12.15 3.93 15.07
N GLU A 341 -11.47 5.09 15.25
CA GLU A 341 -12.04 6.30 15.85
C GLU A 341 -13.21 6.87 15.08
N PHE A 342 -13.17 6.79 13.74
CA PHE A 342 -14.26 7.30 12.89
C PHE A 342 -14.89 6.22 12.02
N TRP A 343 -14.64 4.93 12.32
CA TRP A 343 -15.17 3.79 11.56
C TRP A 343 -16.70 3.79 11.52
N ASP A 344 -17.32 3.82 12.68
CA ASP A 344 -18.80 3.74 12.79
C ASP A 344 -19.43 5.01 12.21
N GLU A 345 -18.88 6.18 12.49
CA GLU A 345 -19.33 7.46 11.93
C GLU A 345 -19.29 7.44 10.39
N PHE A 346 -18.17 6.97 9.79
CA PHE A 346 -18.03 6.86 8.33
C PHE A 346 -19.08 5.90 7.73
N VAL A 347 -19.21 4.72 8.32
CA VAL A 347 -20.17 3.70 7.87
C VAL A 347 -21.59 4.22 7.91
N ASP A 348 -21.98 4.88 9.00
CA ASP A 348 -23.34 5.41 9.20
C ASP A 348 -23.59 6.62 8.30
N ARG A 349 -22.65 7.58 8.24
CA ARG A 349 -22.79 8.78 7.42
C ARG A 349 -23.02 8.44 5.96
N PHE A 350 -22.19 7.57 5.41
CA PHE A 350 -22.19 7.23 3.99
C PHE A 350 -23.01 5.97 3.66
N ASN A 351 -23.69 5.37 4.64
CA ASN A 351 -24.49 4.16 4.47
C ASN A 351 -23.72 3.02 3.77
N ILE A 352 -22.50 2.71 4.26
CA ILE A 352 -21.62 1.67 3.71
C ILE A 352 -21.86 0.34 4.45
N PRO A 353 -22.45 -0.68 3.81
CA PRO A 353 -22.83 -1.91 4.52
C PRO A 353 -21.63 -2.83 4.86
N HIS A 354 -20.54 -2.75 4.08
CA HIS A 354 -19.38 -3.60 4.30
C HIS A 354 -18.06 -2.86 4.11
N VAL A 355 -17.14 -3.05 5.06
CA VAL A 355 -15.76 -2.57 4.98
C VAL A 355 -14.84 -3.78 4.99
N PHE A 356 -14.16 -4.01 3.88
CA PHE A 356 -13.13 -5.05 3.75
C PHE A 356 -11.76 -4.41 4.03
N GLU A 357 -11.40 -4.27 5.31
CA GLU A 357 -10.08 -3.79 5.70
C GLU A 357 -9.03 -4.82 5.31
N ILE A 358 -7.96 -4.38 4.66
CA ILE A 358 -6.90 -5.23 4.13
C ILE A 358 -5.58 -4.82 4.78
N TYR A 359 -4.78 -5.81 5.15
CA TYR A 359 -3.40 -5.60 5.58
C TYR A 359 -2.46 -6.30 4.60
N GLY A 360 -1.39 -5.61 4.21
CA GLY A 360 -0.33 -6.15 3.38
C GLY A 360 0.71 -5.07 3.03
N ALA A 361 1.81 -5.52 2.43
CA ALA A 361 2.82 -4.63 1.85
C ALA A 361 3.10 -5.06 0.41
N THR A 362 3.58 -4.14 -0.41
CA THR A 362 3.81 -4.36 -1.85
C THR A 362 4.69 -5.59 -2.10
N GLU A 363 5.77 -5.75 -1.35
CA GLU A 363 6.67 -6.89 -1.46
C GLU A 363 6.21 -8.15 -0.71
N SER A 364 5.22 -8.01 0.18
CA SER A 364 4.86 -9.05 1.14
C SER A 364 4.11 -10.23 0.51
N PRO A 365 4.51 -11.47 0.80
CA PRO A 365 3.70 -12.64 0.49
C PRO A 365 2.58 -12.86 1.53
N ILE A 366 2.50 -12.04 2.58
CA ILE A 366 1.49 -12.12 3.64
C ILE A 366 0.42 -11.06 3.41
N GLY A 367 -0.82 -11.46 3.53
CA GLY A 367 -1.96 -10.56 3.54
C GLY A 367 -3.00 -11.02 4.56
N LEU A 368 -3.73 -10.09 5.11
CA LEU A 368 -4.88 -10.32 5.99
C LEU A 368 -6.08 -9.58 5.41
N ILE A 369 -7.26 -10.05 5.73
CA ILE A 369 -8.51 -9.38 5.34
C ILE A 369 -9.55 -9.51 6.45
N ASN A 370 -10.21 -8.41 6.73
CA ASN A 370 -11.33 -8.30 7.64
C ASN A 370 -12.63 -8.53 6.87
N LEU A 371 -13.10 -9.78 6.87
CA LEU A 371 -14.31 -10.18 6.14
C LEU A 371 -15.61 -9.79 6.86
N ASP A 372 -15.52 -9.49 8.14
CA ASP A 372 -16.67 -9.28 9.01
C ASP A 372 -16.89 -7.80 9.36
N SER A 373 -16.15 -6.90 8.73
CA SER A 373 -16.22 -5.44 9.00
C SER A 373 -16.06 -5.10 10.47
N GLN A 374 -15.14 -5.78 11.19
CA GLN A 374 -14.89 -5.53 12.61
C GLN A 374 -14.06 -4.27 12.77
N PRO A 375 -14.56 -3.21 13.42
CA PRO A 375 -13.82 -1.96 13.60
C PRO A 375 -12.44 -2.17 14.22
N GLY A 376 -11.42 -1.52 13.66
CA GLY A 376 -10.04 -1.56 14.16
C GLY A 376 -9.29 -2.88 13.90
N MET A 377 -9.92 -3.86 13.26
CA MET A 377 -9.28 -5.13 12.94
C MET A 377 -8.80 -5.17 11.49
N VAL A 378 -7.58 -5.65 11.27
CA VAL A 378 -7.02 -5.80 9.92
C VAL A 378 -7.30 -7.19 9.32
N GLY A 379 -7.91 -8.08 10.09
CA GLY A 379 -8.33 -9.39 9.61
C GLY A 379 -8.02 -10.54 10.56
N ARG A 380 -8.13 -11.75 10.04
CA ARG A 380 -7.82 -12.99 10.78
C ARG A 380 -6.54 -13.63 10.25
N MET A 381 -5.79 -14.28 11.15
CA MET A 381 -4.55 -14.97 10.82
C MET A 381 -4.80 -16.11 9.82
N MET A 382 -4.02 -16.12 8.74
CA MET A 382 -4.08 -17.14 7.71
C MET A 382 -3.15 -18.33 8.04
N PRO A 383 -3.42 -19.54 7.54
CA PRO A 383 -2.51 -20.68 7.71
C PRO A 383 -1.09 -20.37 7.23
N GLY A 384 -0.11 -20.73 8.03
CA GLY A 384 1.30 -20.41 7.76
C GLY A 384 1.77 -19.05 8.27
N GLN A 385 0.88 -18.26 8.85
CA GLN A 385 1.21 -17.00 9.52
C GLN A 385 1.19 -17.19 11.04
N THR A 386 1.97 -16.40 11.76
CA THR A 386 1.96 -16.36 13.23
C THR A 386 2.50 -15.04 13.74
N LEU A 387 2.11 -14.66 14.95
CA LEU A 387 2.77 -13.63 15.72
C LEU A 387 3.87 -14.25 16.56
N VAL A 388 5.05 -13.63 16.57
CA VAL A 388 6.19 -14.08 17.37
C VAL A 388 6.68 -12.99 18.29
N ARG A 389 7.19 -13.39 19.44
CA ARG A 389 7.83 -12.48 20.37
C ARG A 389 9.12 -11.94 19.79
N THR A 390 9.42 -10.69 20.10
CA THR A 390 10.69 -10.05 19.77
C THR A 390 11.51 -9.82 21.03
N LEU A 391 12.82 -9.87 20.90
CA LEU A 391 13.71 -9.51 22.00
C LEU A 391 13.48 -8.04 22.38
N PRO A 392 13.59 -7.69 23.65
CA PRO A 392 13.57 -6.29 24.08
C PRO A 392 14.63 -5.49 23.29
N GLU A 393 14.25 -4.30 22.83
CA GLU A 393 15.15 -3.37 22.09
C GLU A 393 15.68 -3.88 20.74
N SER A 394 15.21 -5.05 20.27
CA SER A 394 15.64 -5.66 19.04
C SER A 394 14.46 -5.93 18.11
N VAL A 395 14.75 -5.87 16.80
CA VAL A 395 13.84 -6.31 15.74
C VAL A 395 13.90 -7.84 15.54
N GLU A 396 14.74 -8.54 16.32
CA GLU A 396 14.99 -9.97 16.18
C GLU A 396 13.91 -10.77 16.93
N PRO A 397 13.40 -11.85 16.31
CA PRO A 397 12.50 -12.76 17.00
C PRO A 397 13.19 -13.49 18.15
N GLU A 398 12.49 -13.60 19.27
CA GLU A 398 12.91 -14.47 20.38
C GLU A 398 12.89 -15.94 19.94
N ARG A 399 13.90 -16.72 20.35
CA ARG A 399 14.04 -18.13 19.95
C ARG A 399 14.13 -19.04 21.17
N ASP A 400 13.57 -20.25 21.00
CA ASP A 400 13.68 -21.32 21.97
C ASP A 400 15.07 -22.00 21.92
N ALA A 401 15.30 -22.94 22.82
CA ALA A 401 16.55 -23.69 22.92
C ALA A 401 16.87 -24.55 21.65
N LYS A 402 15.89 -24.74 20.75
CA LYS A 402 16.05 -25.45 19.47
C LYS A 402 16.27 -24.48 18.31
N GLY A 403 16.33 -23.17 18.57
CA GLY A 403 16.50 -22.13 17.56
C GLY A 403 15.23 -21.75 16.79
N SER A 404 14.06 -22.30 17.15
CA SER A 404 12.77 -21.91 16.56
C SER A 404 12.23 -20.65 17.22
N VAL A 405 11.49 -19.82 16.44
CA VAL A 405 10.86 -18.60 16.97
C VAL A 405 9.75 -18.93 17.95
N ILE A 406 9.58 -18.10 19.00
CA ILE A 406 8.59 -18.29 20.05
C ILE A 406 7.27 -17.58 19.66
N PRO A 407 6.15 -18.31 19.49
CA PRO A 407 4.86 -17.68 19.21
C PRO A 407 4.32 -16.87 20.37
N CYS A 408 3.63 -15.77 20.07
CA CYS A 408 2.88 -14.98 21.04
C CYS A 408 1.64 -15.74 21.55
N LYS A 409 1.25 -15.44 22.78
CA LYS A 409 -0.06 -15.81 23.31
C LYS A 409 -1.15 -14.86 22.85
N VAL A 410 -2.40 -15.28 22.96
CA VAL A 410 -3.55 -14.39 22.75
C VAL A 410 -3.48 -13.20 23.69
N GLY A 411 -3.62 -11.98 23.17
CA GLY A 411 -3.49 -10.72 23.89
C GLY A 411 -2.08 -10.14 23.93
N GLU A 412 -1.06 -10.89 23.51
CA GLU A 412 0.31 -10.37 23.37
C GLU A 412 0.48 -9.69 22.00
N THR A 413 1.18 -8.57 21.98
CA THR A 413 1.65 -7.91 20.77
C THR A 413 2.92 -8.60 20.27
N GLY A 414 3.01 -8.85 18.96
CA GLY A 414 4.17 -9.50 18.37
C GLY A 414 4.36 -9.22 16.89
N LEU A 415 5.53 -9.59 16.41
CA LEU A 415 5.91 -9.46 15.01
C LEU A 415 5.13 -10.47 14.16
N LEU A 416 4.42 -9.99 13.15
CA LEU A 416 3.76 -10.86 12.18
C LEU A 416 4.79 -11.45 11.22
N ILE A 417 4.81 -12.77 11.15
CA ILE A 417 5.64 -13.51 10.18
C ILE A 417 4.80 -14.50 9.39
N GLY A 418 5.26 -14.83 8.18
CA GLY A 418 4.60 -15.82 7.34
C GLY A 418 5.59 -16.79 6.70
N ARG A 419 5.24 -18.08 6.69
CA ARG A 419 6.08 -19.13 6.11
C ARG A 419 6.24 -18.94 4.61
N ILE A 420 7.49 -18.94 4.14
CA ILE A 420 7.82 -18.94 2.71
C ILE A 420 7.71 -20.38 2.20
N THR A 421 6.93 -20.57 1.14
CA THR A 421 6.67 -21.89 0.53
C THR A 421 6.65 -21.78 -0.98
N LYS A 422 6.54 -22.91 -1.69
CA LYS A 422 6.38 -22.92 -3.16
C LYS A 422 5.06 -22.28 -3.65
N VAL A 423 4.05 -22.19 -2.78
CA VAL A 423 2.76 -21.56 -3.10
C VAL A 423 2.70 -20.12 -2.62
N ASN A 424 3.34 -19.83 -1.49
CA ASN A 424 3.46 -18.49 -0.90
C ASN A 424 4.90 -18.02 -1.05
N THR A 425 5.26 -17.62 -2.27
CA THR A 425 6.64 -17.22 -2.63
C THR A 425 6.89 -15.78 -2.22
N PHE A 426 8.13 -15.51 -1.83
CA PHE A 426 8.63 -14.14 -1.67
C PHE A 426 9.46 -13.79 -2.91
N ASP A 427 8.88 -13.05 -3.85
CA ASP A 427 9.57 -12.64 -5.09
C ASP A 427 10.63 -11.58 -4.81
N GLY A 428 10.41 -10.77 -3.77
CA GLY A 428 11.37 -9.81 -3.22
C GLY A 428 11.55 -8.56 -4.06
N TYR A 429 12.70 -7.94 -3.85
CA TYR A 429 13.13 -6.75 -4.59
C TYR A 429 14.06 -7.12 -5.73
N LEU A 430 14.18 -6.25 -6.73
CA LEU A 430 15.18 -6.37 -7.81
C LEU A 430 16.59 -6.43 -7.23
N ASP A 431 16.93 -5.52 -6.33
CA ASP A 431 18.16 -5.60 -5.53
C ASP A 431 18.00 -6.71 -4.46
N LYS A 432 18.56 -7.87 -4.77
CA LYS A 432 18.48 -9.06 -3.89
C LYS A 432 19.15 -8.84 -2.53
N SER A 433 20.06 -7.89 -2.38
CA SER A 433 20.69 -7.56 -1.09
C SER A 433 19.68 -7.08 -0.06
N LYS A 434 18.61 -6.40 -0.51
CA LYS A 434 17.52 -5.88 0.32
C LYS A 434 16.58 -6.96 0.83
N ASN A 435 16.63 -8.17 0.27
CA ASN A 435 15.76 -9.28 0.67
C ASN A 435 16.19 -9.89 2.01
N LYS A 436 17.48 -9.80 2.38
CA LYS A 436 18.00 -10.43 3.60
C LYS A 436 17.26 -9.98 4.86
N SER A 437 16.96 -8.68 5.00
CA SER A 437 16.22 -8.13 6.14
C SER A 437 14.76 -8.57 6.21
N LYS A 438 14.23 -9.10 5.11
CA LYS A 438 12.84 -9.59 5.01
C LYS A 438 12.70 -11.10 5.23
N ILE A 439 13.79 -11.80 5.50
CA ILE A 439 13.79 -13.27 5.69
C ILE A 439 14.32 -13.60 7.09
N ILE A 440 13.50 -14.31 7.85
CA ILE A 440 13.90 -14.93 9.12
C ILE A 440 14.27 -16.38 8.80
N GLU A 441 15.56 -16.64 8.82
CA GLU A 441 16.09 -17.99 8.55
C GLU A 441 15.71 -18.95 9.67
N ASN A 442 15.38 -20.20 9.28
CA ASN A 442 15.09 -21.30 10.19
C ASN A 442 14.00 -20.98 11.24
N ALA A 443 13.06 -20.08 10.92
CA ALA A 443 12.01 -19.64 11.84
C ALA A 443 11.20 -20.81 12.45
N PHE A 444 10.96 -21.86 11.66
CA PHE A 444 10.17 -23.03 12.03
C PHE A 444 11.00 -24.33 12.01
N GLY A 445 12.29 -24.24 12.27
CA GLY A 445 13.26 -25.32 12.17
C GLY A 445 14.10 -25.24 10.91
N GLU A 446 15.11 -26.11 10.78
CA GLU A 446 16.12 -26.09 9.73
C GLU A 446 15.49 -26.06 8.32
N GLY A 447 15.95 -25.12 7.48
CA GLY A 447 15.49 -24.93 6.10
C GLY A 447 14.08 -24.35 5.97
N LYS A 448 13.40 -24.01 7.08
CA LYS A 448 12.03 -23.46 7.07
C LYS A 448 12.08 -21.95 7.39
N HIS A 449 12.13 -21.12 6.35
CA HIS A 449 12.24 -19.69 6.48
C HIS A 449 10.87 -19.00 6.57
N ALA A 450 10.85 -17.81 7.18
CA ALA A 450 9.68 -16.94 7.23
C ALA A 450 9.97 -15.59 6.59
N TYR A 451 8.94 -14.98 6.04
CA TYR A 451 8.93 -13.58 5.69
C TYR A 451 8.71 -12.74 6.95
N ASN A 452 9.52 -11.71 7.11
CA ASN A 452 9.43 -10.70 8.16
C ASN A 452 8.61 -9.52 7.67
N SER A 453 7.41 -9.31 8.23
CA SER A 453 6.58 -8.16 7.85
C SER A 453 7.21 -6.83 8.28
N GLY A 454 7.89 -6.83 9.41
CA GLY A 454 8.36 -5.62 10.10
C GLY A 454 7.24 -4.90 10.83
N ASP A 455 6.10 -5.53 11.04
CA ASP A 455 4.92 -4.92 11.67
C ASP A 455 4.52 -5.70 12.93
N LEU A 456 4.17 -4.97 13.98
CA LEU A 456 3.66 -5.49 15.25
C LEU A 456 2.14 -5.50 15.22
N LEU A 457 1.57 -6.65 15.50
CA LEU A 457 0.13 -6.85 15.60
C LEU A 457 -0.23 -7.53 16.92
N LYS A 458 -1.50 -7.41 17.31
CA LYS A 458 -2.03 -8.04 18.52
C LYS A 458 -3.19 -8.96 18.15
N LEU A 459 -3.16 -10.17 18.68
CA LEU A 459 -4.19 -11.16 18.47
C LEU A 459 -5.22 -11.10 19.60
N ASN A 460 -6.48 -10.81 19.27
CA ASN A 460 -7.55 -10.82 20.26
C ASN A 460 -8.12 -12.25 20.49
N PRO A 461 -8.92 -12.46 21.59
CA PRO A 461 -9.51 -13.77 21.90
C PRO A 461 -10.46 -14.33 20.82
N ARG A 462 -10.95 -13.48 19.90
CA ARG A 462 -11.83 -13.90 18.80
C ARG A 462 -11.06 -14.29 17.54
N GLY A 463 -9.72 -14.23 17.57
CA GLY A 463 -8.86 -14.61 16.44
C GLY A 463 -8.63 -13.48 15.41
N TYR A 464 -9.05 -12.24 15.71
CA TYR A 464 -8.75 -11.09 14.89
C TYR A 464 -7.44 -10.43 15.30
N LEU A 465 -6.80 -9.80 14.32
CA LEU A 465 -5.56 -9.05 14.48
C LEU A 465 -5.85 -7.56 14.38
N SER A 466 -5.36 -6.78 15.33
CA SER A 466 -5.22 -5.33 15.25
C SER A 466 -3.78 -4.97 14.87
N PHE A 467 -3.62 -3.89 14.10
CA PHE A 467 -2.30 -3.32 13.81
C PHE A 467 -1.91 -2.42 14.98
N GLU A 468 -0.73 -2.65 15.55
CA GLU A 468 -0.24 -1.84 16.67
C GLU A 468 0.78 -0.80 16.20
N ASP A 469 1.85 -1.24 15.53
CA ASP A 469 2.88 -0.32 15.02
C ASP A 469 3.85 -1.01 14.04
N ARG A 470 4.73 -0.23 13.43
CA ARG A 470 5.91 -0.73 12.73
C ARG A 470 7.08 -0.95 13.65
N LEU A 471 7.76 -2.08 13.43
CA LEU A 471 8.97 -2.43 14.13
C LEU A 471 10.09 -1.46 13.81
N GLY A 472 10.37 -0.40 14.22
CA GLY A 472 11.34 0.66 13.87
C GLY A 472 10.73 2.06 13.96
N ASP A 473 9.40 2.13 14.05
CA ASP A 473 8.69 3.34 14.46
C ASP A 473 8.39 3.31 15.95
N THR A 474 8.04 2.15 16.51
CA THR A 474 8.01 1.93 17.96
C THR A 474 9.33 2.33 18.59
N PHE A 475 9.28 3.07 19.66
CA PHE A 475 10.46 3.43 20.44
C PHE A 475 10.29 2.98 21.89
N ARG A 476 11.42 2.86 22.59
CA ARG A 476 11.43 2.53 24.01
C ARG A 476 11.80 3.76 24.82
N TRP A 477 11.03 4.01 25.87
CA TRP A 477 11.30 5.07 26.81
C TRP A 477 11.12 4.59 28.25
N LYS A 478 12.13 4.77 29.09
CA LYS A 478 12.13 4.34 30.51
C LYS A 478 11.76 2.87 30.74
N GLY A 479 12.23 2.01 29.85
CA GLY A 479 11.97 0.58 29.94
C GLY A 479 10.66 0.10 29.28
N GLU A 480 9.78 1.02 28.85
CA GLU A 480 8.48 0.72 28.25
C GLU A 480 8.49 0.94 26.73
N ASN A 481 7.81 0.09 26.00
CA ASN A 481 7.61 0.26 24.56
C ASN A 481 6.46 1.23 24.29
N VAL A 482 6.68 2.17 23.37
CA VAL A 482 5.69 3.17 22.95
C VAL A 482 5.35 2.94 21.48
N ALA A 483 4.09 2.63 21.21
CA ALA A 483 3.55 2.52 19.86
C ALA A 483 3.19 3.92 19.35
N THR A 484 3.88 4.36 18.29
CA THR A 484 3.74 5.73 17.80
C THR A 484 2.36 6.03 17.22
N ASN A 485 1.72 5.02 16.63
CA ASN A 485 0.38 5.17 16.08
C ASN A 485 -0.67 5.30 17.17
N GLU A 486 -0.60 4.46 18.22
CA GLU A 486 -1.52 4.54 19.36
C GLU A 486 -1.49 5.94 20.01
N VAL A 487 -0.29 6.45 20.26
CA VAL A 487 -0.13 7.80 20.82
C VAL A 487 -0.64 8.86 19.84
N GLY A 488 -0.30 8.75 18.56
CA GLY A 488 -0.75 9.67 17.51
C GLY A 488 -2.26 9.72 17.38
N ASP A 489 -2.91 8.55 17.40
CA ASP A 489 -4.36 8.43 17.30
C ASP A 489 -5.08 9.03 18.53
N LEU A 490 -4.51 8.87 19.72
CA LEU A 490 -5.08 9.44 20.94
C LEU A 490 -4.96 10.97 20.97
N ILE A 491 -3.81 11.54 20.63
CA ILE A 491 -3.64 13.00 20.62
C ILE A 491 -4.40 13.68 19.49
N ALA A 492 -4.62 12.99 18.38
CA ALA A 492 -5.41 13.52 17.24
C ALA A 492 -6.92 13.66 17.56
N LYS A 493 -7.40 13.10 18.67
CA LYS A 493 -8.80 13.28 19.13
C LYS A 493 -9.05 14.63 19.80
N HIS A 494 -8.00 15.38 20.13
CA HIS A 494 -8.17 16.68 20.77
C HIS A 494 -8.73 17.69 19.75
N PRO A 495 -9.76 18.47 20.14
CA PRO A 495 -10.29 19.55 19.29
C PRO A 495 -9.18 20.51 18.83
N GLY A 496 -9.19 20.88 17.55
CA GLY A 496 -8.17 21.76 16.97
C GLY A 496 -6.90 21.04 16.52
N VAL A 497 -6.72 19.73 16.76
CA VAL A 497 -5.66 18.94 16.11
C VAL A 497 -6.15 18.43 14.76
N VAL A 498 -5.61 18.98 13.67
CA VAL A 498 -5.95 18.60 12.30
C VAL A 498 -5.19 17.35 11.87
N GLU A 499 -3.87 17.32 12.14
CA GLU A 499 -3.02 16.17 11.87
C GLU A 499 -2.02 15.98 13.01
N ALA A 500 -1.66 14.72 13.29
CA ALA A 500 -0.65 14.39 14.28
C ALA A 500 0.21 13.23 13.80
N THR A 501 1.52 13.31 14.05
CA THR A 501 2.43 12.17 13.91
C THR A 501 3.39 12.13 15.08
N VAL A 502 3.65 10.91 15.59
CA VAL A 502 4.52 10.68 16.76
C VAL A 502 5.74 9.87 16.34
N TYR A 503 6.87 10.19 16.91
CA TYR A 503 8.15 9.53 16.66
C TYR A 503 9.07 9.62 17.86
N GLY A 504 10.05 8.71 17.92
CA GLY A 504 11.04 8.69 19.01
C GLY A 504 12.29 9.49 18.65
N VAL A 505 12.69 10.41 19.51
CA VAL A 505 13.93 11.21 19.41
C VAL A 505 14.95 10.78 20.45
N ARG A 506 16.23 10.77 20.09
CA ARG A 506 17.31 10.47 21.05
C ARG A 506 17.54 11.66 21.95
N VAL A 507 17.54 11.40 23.26
CA VAL A 507 17.91 12.41 24.26
C VAL A 507 19.23 11.99 24.88
N PRO A 508 20.27 12.85 24.86
CA PRO A 508 21.56 12.55 25.44
C PRO A 508 21.43 12.07 26.89
N HIS A 509 22.31 11.18 27.32
CA HIS A 509 22.37 10.63 28.70
C HIS A 509 21.10 9.89 29.18
N ASN A 510 20.19 9.55 28.28
CA ASN A 510 19.01 8.75 28.58
C ASN A 510 18.97 7.47 27.74
N ASP A 511 18.52 6.38 28.35
CA ASP A 511 18.30 5.12 27.63
C ASP A 511 17.00 5.19 26.81
N GLY A 512 17.07 4.70 25.56
CA GLY A 512 15.94 4.69 24.66
C GLY A 512 15.76 5.99 23.88
N ARG A 513 14.50 6.31 23.56
CA ARG A 513 14.10 7.51 22.84
C ARG A 513 12.88 8.13 23.50
N ALA A 514 12.87 9.44 23.66
CA ALA A 514 11.71 10.16 24.13
C ALA A 514 10.68 10.38 23.02
N GLY A 515 9.40 10.40 23.36
CA GLY A 515 8.34 10.73 22.41
C GLY A 515 8.39 12.19 21.99
N MET A 516 8.27 12.43 20.70
CA MET A 516 8.03 13.75 20.12
C MET A 516 6.83 13.67 19.17
N ALA A 517 5.97 14.69 19.20
CA ALA A 517 4.83 14.81 18.29
C ALA A 517 4.99 16.04 17.39
N ALA A 518 4.73 15.86 16.10
CA ALA A 518 4.52 16.96 15.16
C ALA A 518 3.01 17.09 14.89
N LEU A 519 2.47 18.29 15.06
CA LEU A 519 1.05 18.62 15.00
C LEU A 519 0.79 19.66 13.92
N VAL A 520 -0.28 19.46 13.18
CA VAL A 520 -0.96 20.51 12.42
C VAL A 520 -2.20 20.87 13.20
N VAL A 521 -2.41 22.14 13.48
CA VAL A 521 -3.50 22.63 14.32
C VAL A 521 -4.29 23.73 13.62
N ASP A 522 -5.54 23.90 14.02
CA ASP A 522 -6.40 25.01 13.59
C ASP A 522 -6.70 26.02 14.72
N ASP A 523 -7.54 27.00 14.44
CA ASP A 523 -7.89 28.07 15.38
C ASP A 523 -8.62 27.59 16.66
N ALA A 524 -9.11 26.36 16.68
CA ALA A 524 -9.77 25.76 17.86
C ALA A 524 -8.78 25.10 18.83
N PHE A 525 -7.49 25.03 18.47
CA PHE A 525 -6.48 24.38 19.32
C PHE A 525 -6.16 25.18 20.58
N ASP A 526 -6.28 24.53 21.73
CA ASP A 526 -5.89 25.06 23.03
C ASP A 526 -4.78 24.19 23.64
N LEU A 527 -3.61 24.77 23.87
CA LEU A 527 -2.43 24.04 24.35
C LEU A 527 -2.60 23.53 25.80
N GLU A 528 -3.30 24.27 26.66
CA GLU A 528 -3.52 23.86 28.06
C GLU A 528 -4.51 22.69 28.13
N ALA A 529 -5.61 22.78 27.38
CA ALA A 529 -6.57 21.70 27.22
C ALA A 529 -5.95 20.47 26.55
N PHE A 530 -5.10 20.65 25.54
CA PHE A 530 -4.32 19.56 24.92
C PHE A 530 -3.40 18.88 25.94
N GLY A 531 -2.68 19.63 26.77
CA GLY A 531 -1.86 19.08 27.84
C GLY A 531 -2.67 18.24 28.85
N ALA A 532 -3.89 18.69 29.20
CA ALA A 532 -4.83 17.92 30.02
C ALA A 532 -5.27 16.64 29.33
N HIS A 533 -5.66 16.70 28.06
CA HIS A 533 -6.05 15.54 27.26
C HIS A 533 -4.92 14.50 27.18
N VAL A 534 -3.69 14.91 26.93
CA VAL A 534 -2.52 14.02 26.91
C VAL A 534 -2.33 13.31 28.27
N ARG A 535 -2.51 14.04 29.38
CA ARG A 535 -2.37 13.46 30.73
C ARG A 535 -3.44 12.42 31.05
N GLU A 536 -4.66 12.67 30.64
CA GLU A 536 -5.81 11.80 30.88
C GLU A 536 -5.81 10.55 29.99
N SER A 537 -5.39 10.71 28.74
CA SER A 537 -5.47 9.66 27.72
C SER A 537 -4.24 8.76 27.68
N LEU A 538 -3.06 9.23 28.13
CA LEU A 538 -1.80 8.54 27.95
C LEU A 538 -1.08 8.25 29.27
N PRO A 539 -0.55 7.02 29.46
CA PRO A 539 0.34 6.72 30.57
C PRO A 539 1.62 7.56 30.46
N ARG A 540 2.23 7.88 31.59
CA ARG A 540 3.34 8.83 31.69
C ARG A 540 4.50 8.55 30.73
N TYR A 541 4.85 7.27 30.53
CA TYR A 541 5.96 6.86 29.66
C TYR A 541 5.69 7.09 28.18
N SER A 542 4.43 7.13 27.74
CA SER A 542 4.05 7.30 26.33
C SER A 542 3.69 8.74 25.95
N ARG A 543 3.57 9.64 26.93
CA ARG A 543 3.32 11.06 26.67
C ARG A 543 4.47 11.65 25.87
N PRO A 544 4.22 12.33 24.73
CA PRO A 544 5.27 13.04 24.02
C PRO A 544 5.93 14.07 24.94
N LEU A 545 7.25 13.96 25.10
CA LEU A 545 8.01 14.96 25.87
C LEU A 545 8.22 16.24 25.10
N PHE A 546 8.22 16.14 23.77
CA PHE A 546 8.44 17.28 22.88
C PHE A 546 7.28 17.42 21.92
N LEU A 547 6.86 18.65 21.62
CA LEU A 547 5.92 19.01 20.58
C LEU A 547 6.54 20.01 19.63
N ARG A 548 6.18 19.90 18.34
CA ARG A 548 6.41 20.92 17.33
C ARG A 548 5.15 21.12 16.51
N PHE A 549 5.01 22.30 15.96
CA PHE A 549 3.90 22.65 15.06
C PHE A 549 4.41 22.76 13.64
N GLU A 550 3.62 22.26 12.70
CA GLU A 550 3.90 22.29 11.28
C GLU A 550 2.69 22.87 10.53
N ASP A 551 2.96 23.60 9.43
CA ASP A 551 1.87 24.05 8.54
C ASP A 551 1.20 22.86 7.85
N ARG A 552 1.97 21.81 7.57
CA ARG A 552 1.51 20.55 6.98
C ARG A 552 2.48 19.42 7.32
N LEU A 553 1.97 18.20 7.41
CA LEU A 553 2.81 17.01 7.48
C LEU A 553 3.05 16.45 6.08
N GLU A 554 4.30 16.14 5.76
CA GLU A 554 4.62 15.49 4.50
C GLU A 554 4.05 14.08 4.46
N THR A 555 3.42 13.74 3.33
CA THR A 555 2.86 12.43 3.09
C THR A 555 3.42 11.82 1.80
N THR A 556 3.48 10.50 1.78
CA THR A 556 3.73 9.75 0.55
C THR A 556 2.55 9.89 -0.42
N ALA A 557 2.71 9.46 -1.68
CA ALA A 557 1.62 9.39 -2.66
C ALA A 557 0.43 8.50 -2.20
N THR A 558 0.63 7.70 -1.16
CA THR A 558 -0.40 6.89 -0.50
C THR A 558 -0.82 7.48 0.85
N TYR A 559 -0.59 8.77 1.04
CA TYR A 559 -1.00 9.55 2.21
C TYR A 559 -0.45 9.05 3.56
N LYS A 560 0.72 8.38 3.57
CA LYS A 560 1.42 8.00 4.81
C LYS A 560 2.39 9.10 5.21
N HIS A 561 2.37 9.50 6.49
CA HIS A 561 3.30 10.52 7.00
C HIS A 561 4.76 10.08 6.86
N VAL A 562 5.59 10.97 6.34
CA VAL A 562 7.03 10.77 6.20
C VAL A 562 7.70 11.24 7.49
N LYS A 563 8.19 10.29 8.31
CA LYS A 563 8.78 10.58 9.63
C LYS A 563 10.31 10.71 9.61
N THR A 564 10.96 10.44 8.48
CA THR A 564 12.43 10.32 8.41
C THR A 564 13.12 11.63 8.77
N TRP A 565 12.77 12.70 8.10
CA TRP A 565 13.35 14.02 8.35
C TRP A 565 13.00 14.57 9.74
N LEU A 566 11.79 14.30 10.25
CA LEU A 566 11.38 14.65 11.61
C LEU A 566 12.27 13.99 12.66
N LYS A 567 12.60 12.71 12.48
CA LYS A 567 13.50 11.96 13.37
C LYS A 567 14.94 12.47 13.30
N GLU A 568 15.40 12.88 12.12
CA GLU A 568 16.76 13.41 11.88
C GLU A 568 16.94 14.78 12.51
N GLN A 569 15.96 15.65 12.44
CA GLN A 569 15.97 16.98 13.08
C GLN A 569 15.94 16.89 14.61
N GLY A 570 15.37 15.81 15.16
CA GLY A 570 15.29 15.61 16.62
C GLY A 570 14.41 16.66 17.30
N PHE A 571 14.84 17.13 18.48
CA PHE A 571 14.10 18.09 19.32
C PHE A 571 14.79 19.44 19.50
N ASP A 572 15.89 19.69 18.78
CA ASP A 572 16.59 20.96 18.82
C ASP A 572 15.82 22.02 17.99
N PRO A 573 15.34 23.13 18.58
CA PRO A 573 14.62 24.18 17.86
C PRO A 573 15.38 24.71 16.65
N ALA A 574 16.71 24.79 16.71
CA ALA A 574 17.56 25.26 15.59
C ALA A 574 17.51 24.29 14.38
N GLN A 575 17.35 22.99 14.63
CA GLN A 575 17.21 22.00 13.58
C GLN A 575 15.76 21.86 13.11
N CYS A 576 14.81 22.09 14.00
CA CYS A 576 13.38 22.01 13.69
C CYS A 576 12.88 23.21 12.86
N GLY A 577 13.63 24.30 12.80
CA GLY A 577 13.24 25.51 12.07
C GLY A 577 12.10 26.32 12.73
N GLY A 578 11.75 26.00 13.99
CA GLY A 578 10.68 26.65 14.74
C GLY A 578 10.69 26.28 16.22
N ALA A 579 9.74 26.83 16.98
CA ALA A 579 9.60 26.57 18.41
C ALA A 579 9.32 25.07 18.67
N VAL A 580 10.00 24.52 19.65
CA VAL A 580 9.74 23.22 20.23
C VAL A 580 9.22 23.41 21.64
N LEU A 581 8.13 22.74 21.98
CA LEU A 581 7.63 22.74 23.35
C LEU A 581 8.12 21.49 24.08
N PHE A 582 8.35 21.63 25.37
CA PHE A 582 8.79 20.56 26.26
C PHE A 582 7.78 20.37 27.40
N LEU A 583 7.47 19.10 27.71
CA LEU A 583 6.59 18.72 28.82
C LEU A 583 7.33 18.82 30.14
N LYS A 584 7.13 19.93 30.87
CA LYS A 584 7.69 20.19 32.19
C LYS A 584 6.56 20.32 33.23
N ASP A 585 6.68 19.60 34.35
CA ASP A 585 5.69 19.63 35.42
C ASP A 585 4.23 19.47 34.91
N ASP A 586 4.05 18.51 34.02
CA ASP A 586 2.79 18.20 33.34
C ASP A 586 2.19 19.34 32.48
N ARG A 587 2.98 20.33 32.08
CA ARG A 587 2.60 21.40 31.13
C ARG A 587 3.58 21.50 29.97
N TYR A 588 3.08 21.80 28.81
CA TYR A 588 3.92 22.11 27.67
C TYR A 588 4.35 23.59 27.71
N THR A 589 5.65 23.80 27.74
CA THR A 589 6.28 25.14 27.71
C THR A 589 7.34 25.18 26.63
N GLU A 590 7.65 26.37 26.13
CA GLU A 590 8.70 26.51 25.13
C GLU A 590 10.05 26.00 25.64
N LEU A 591 10.77 25.29 24.78
CA LEU A 591 12.09 24.74 25.09
C LEU A 591 13.15 25.85 24.94
N GLU A 592 13.34 26.61 26.00
CA GLU A 592 14.31 27.67 26.07
C GLU A 592 15.76 27.17 25.94
N PRO A 593 16.70 27.96 25.39
CA PRO A 593 18.10 27.57 25.18
C PRO A 593 18.80 27.06 26.46
N GLU A 594 18.50 27.65 27.60
CA GLU A 594 19.07 27.21 28.88
C GLU A 594 18.60 25.81 29.27
N LEU A 595 17.31 25.52 29.06
CA LEU A 595 16.73 24.21 29.34
C LEU A 595 17.24 23.16 28.34
N LEU A 596 17.33 23.51 27.07
CA LEU A 596 17.93 22.67 26.04
C LEU A 596 19.38 22.30 26.41
N GLY A 597 20.20 23.27 26.82
CA GLY A 597 21.56 23.03 27.26
C GLY A 597 21.62 22.03 28.43
N LYS A 598 20.77 22.17 29.42
CA LYS A 598 20.69 21.26 30.58
C LYS A 598 20.25 19.85 30.20
N ILE A 599 19.36 19.70 29.20
CA ILE A 599 18.97 18.39 28.64
C ILE A 599 20.13 17.77 27.87
N GLN A 600 20.85 18.56 27.05
CA GLN A 600 21.99 18.09 26.28
C GLN A 600 23.19 17.68 27.12
N THR A 601 23.44 18.37 28.25
CA THR A 601 24.53 18.03 29.17
C THR A 601 24.16 16.90 30.16
N GLY A 602 22.88 16.54 30.28
CA GLY A 602 22.40 15.55 31.25
C GLY A 602 22.18 16.08 32.66
N ASP A 603 22.20 17.41 32.85
CA ASP A 603 21.97 18.05 34.14
C ASP A 603 20.52 17.94 34.62
N ILE A 604 19.62 17.56 33.71
CA ILE A 604 18.20 17.28 33.99
C ILE A 604 17.92 15.80 33.71
N ARG A 605 17.39 15.07 34.66
CA ARG A 605 16.80 13.74 34.45
C ARG A 605 15.39 13.87 33.90
N LEU A 606 15.16 13.32 32.73
CA LEU A 606 13.85 13.27 32.07
C LEU A 606 13.04 12.05 32.53
#